data_7dad2166a99c25b3c9d61cd48e420f67
#
_entry.id   7dad2166a99c25b3c9d61cd48e420f67
#
_cell.length_a   1.000
_cell.length_b   1.000
_cell.length_c   1.000
_cell.angle_alpha   90.00
_cell.angle_beta   90.00
_cell.angle_gamma   90.00
#
_symmetry.space_group_name_H-M   'P 1'
#
loop_
_entity.id
_entity.type
_entity.pdbx_description
1 polymer ?
#
loop_
_entity_poly.entity_id
_entity_poly.type
_entity_poly.pdbx_seq_one_letter_code
_entity_poly.pdbx_strand_id
1 'polypeptide(L)'
;MRQTRKRNYDSTKRRAAAAATRLRIAASARRLFAQQGYGVTSIEAIAREANVSAPTFYSIYGSKRRLLFALLDAVDAEADVDGLKQALRAAANNPRRQLHLFISFTRRFYEQASDLIDVVRGAGSSEADLVDLWKEGEQRRLRGQAPVIEAWAKAGVLREGLSKQQTLDVLWSLTGPDNYRLLVAERQWDPSEYEKWLTRSLELLLFR
;
A
#
# COMPACT_ATOMS: atom_id res chain seq x y z
N MET A 1 -24.12 -37.48 -25.03
CA MET A 1 -23.00 -36.80 -24.33
C MET A 1 -22.63 -35.42 -24.94
N ARG A 2 -23.58 -34.46 -25.11
CA ARG A 2 -23.31 -33.17 -25.79
C ARG A 2 -23.71 -31.90 -25.00
N GLN A 3 -24.20 -32.00 -23.74
CA GLN A 3 -24.68 -30.84 -22.97
C GLN A 3 -23.66 -30.22 -21.97
N THR A 4 -22.62 -30.92 -21.57
CA THR A 4 -21.65 -30.44 -20.55
C THR A 4 -20.67 -29.37 -21.06
N ARG A 5 -20.33 -29.39 -22.34
CA ARG A 5 -19.32 -28.46 -22.90
C ARG A 5 -19.83 -27.01 -23.08
N LYS A 6 -21.13 -26.83 -23.39
CA LYS A 6 -21.76 -25.52 -23.60
C LYS A 6 -21.93 -24.75 -22.27
N ARG A 7 -22.22 -25.47 -21.19
CA ARG A 7 -22.44 -24.90 -19.84
C ARG A 7 -21.13 -24.36 -19.21
N ASN A 8 -20.00 -25.05 -19.41
CA ASN A 8 -18.68 -24.61 -18.92
C ASN A 8 -18.14 -23.40 -19.68
N TYR A 9 -18.30 -23.34 -21.00
CA TYR A 9 -17.87 -22.23 -21.84
C TYR A 9 -18.62 -20.94 -21.49
N ASP A 10 -19.94 -21.00 -21.26
CA ASP A 10 -20.77 -19.85 -20.87
C ASP A 10 -20.43 -19.32 -19.46
N SER A 11 -20.06 -20.20 -18.53
CA SER A 11 -19.69 -19.82 -17.18
C SER A 11 -18.32 -19.07 -17.15
N THR A 12 -17.38 -19.48 -17.98
CA THR A 12 -16.06 -18.86 -18.09
C THR A 12 -16.16 -17.45 -18.69
N LYS A 13 -16.93 -17.27 -19.75
CA LYS A 13 -17.19 -15.94 -20.35
C LYS A 13 -17.88 -15.00 -19.37
N ARG A 14 -18.88 -15.48 -18.62
CA ARG A 14 -19.58 -14.68 -17.61
C ARG A 14 -18.66 -14.27 -16.46
N ARG A 15 -17.78 -15.16 -16.00
CA ARG A 15 -16.77 -14.85 -14.98
C ARG A 15 -15.77 -13.81 -15.46
N ALA A 16 -15.28 -13.95 -16.70
CA ALA A 16 -14.36 -12.97 -17.30
C ALA A 16 -15.02 -11.59 -17.46
N ALA A 17 -16.27 -11.53 -17.92
CA ALA A 17 -17.03 -10.29 -18.04
C ALA A 17 -17.28 -9.64 -16.66
N ALA A 18 -17.59 -10.42 -15.64
CA ALA A 18 -17.76 -9.93 -14.27
C ALA A 18 -16.44 -9.41 -13.70
N ALA A 19 -15.31 -10.10 -13.93
CA ALA A 19 -13.99 -9.65 -13.53
C ALA A 19 -13.60 -8.33 -14.22
N ALA A 20 -13.82 -8.23 -15.54
CA ALA A 20 -13.59 -6.98 -16.29
C ALA A 20 -14.45 -5.81 -15.77
N THR A 21 -15.70 -6.08 -15.40
CA THR A 21 -16.57 -5.06 -14.80
C THR A 21 -16.08 -4.62 -13.43
N ARG A 22 -15.63 -5.55 -12.57
CA ARG A 22 -14.98 -5.21 -11.30
C ARG A 22 -13.78 -4.29 -11.47
N LEU A 23 -12.89 -4.63 -12.40
CA LEU A 23 -11.70 -3.83 -12.69
C LEU A 23 -12.05 -2.42 -13.19
N ARG A 24 -13.06 -2.28 -14.05
CA ARG A 24 -13.51 -0.95 -14.51
C ARG A 24 -14.02 -0.09 -13.36
N ILE A 25 -14.87 -0.66 -12.47
CA ILE A 25 -15.39 0.07 -11.31
C ILE A 25 -14.24 0.48 -10.39
N ALA A 26 -13.30 -0.44 -10.11
CA ALA A 26 -12.13 -0.18 -9.28
C ALA A 26 -11.26 0.95 -9.85
N ALA A 27 -10.92 0.90 -11.14
CA ALA A 27 -10.12 1.92 -11.81
C ALA A 27 -10.82 3.30 -11.84
N SER A 28 -12.14 3.32 -12.12
CA SER A 28 -12.92 4.56 -12.11
C SER A 28 -13.00 5.19 -10.71
N ALA A 29 -13.21 4.36 -9.68
CA ALA A 29 -13.25 4.84 -8.31
C ALA A 29 -11.90 5.39 -7.85
N ARG A 30 -10.81 4.66 -8.10
CA ARG A 30 -9.45 5.10 -7.76
C ARG A 30 -9.14 6.46 -8.36
N ARG A 31 -9.45 6.64 -9.66
CA ARG A 31 -9.27 7.92 -10.34
C ARG A 31 -10.11 9.04 -9.75
N LEU A 32 -11.41 8.81 -9.50
CA LEU A 32 -12.30 9.82 -8.92
C LEU A 32 -11.91 10.17 -7.48
N PHE A 33 -11.52 9.19 -6.67
CA PHE A 33 -11.03 9.44 -5.31
C PHE A 33 -9.76 10.31 -5.32
N ALA A 34 -8.81 10.03 -6.21
CA ALA A 34 -7.59 10.81 -6.33
C ALA A 34 -7.85 12.24 -6.84
N GLN A 35 -8.81 12.44 -7.75
CA GLN A 35 -9.08 13.74 -8.36
C GLN A 35 -9.90 14.68 -7.49
N GLN A 36 -10.91 14.19 -6.80
CA GLN A 36 -11.88 15.01 -6.06
C GLN A 36 -12.04 14.63 -4.60
N GLY A 37 -11.36 13.58 -4.15
CA GLY A 37 -11.42 13.08 -2.79
C GLY A 37 -12.54 12.05 -2.56
N TYR A 38 -12.39 11.28 -1.48
CA TYR A 38 -13.33 10.21 -1.14
C TYR A 38 -14.70 10.76 -0.75
N GLY A 39 -14.78 11.79 0.11
CA GLY A 39 -16.03 12.29 0.68
C GLY A 39 -17.04 12.71 -0.40
N VAL A 40 -16.58 13.48 -1.39
CA VAL A 40 -17.45 14.05 -2.44
C VAL A 40 -17.75 13.10 -3.60
N THR A 41 -17.00 11.99 -3.72
CA THR A 41 -17.23 10.99 -4.78
C THR A 41 -18.47 10.16 -4.47
N SER A 42 -19.49 10.23 -5.32
CA SER A 42 -20.70 9.42 -5.18
C SER A 42 -20.60 8.08 -5.92
N ILE A 43 -21.41 7.10 -5.49
CA ILE A 43 -21.51 5.79 -6.17
C ILE A 43 -22.04 5.96 -7.59
N GLU A 44 -22.97 6.89 -7.80
CA GLU A 44 -23.54 7.21 -9.12
C GLU A 44 -22.46 7.76 -10.06
N ALA A 45 -21.54 8.60 -9.56
CA ALA A 45 -20.41 9.10 -10.34
C ALA A 45 -19.47 7.97 -10.75
N ILE A 46 -19.14 7.07 -9.81
CA ILE A 46 -18.30 5.89 -10.09
C ILE A 46 -18.97 4.98 -11.11
N ALA A 47 -20.25 4.68 -10.94
CA ALA A 47 -21.00 3.79 -11.84
C ALA A 47 -21.08 4.37 -13.27
N ARG A 48 -21.36 5.67 -13.39
CA ARG A 48 -21.38 6.38 -14.69
C ARG A 48 -20.02 6.32 -15.37
N GLU A 49 -18.95 6.63 -14.64
CA GLU A 49 -17.58 6.61 -15.14
C GLU A 49 -17.13 5.20 -15.57
N ALA A 50 -17.57 4.16 -14.85
CA ALA A 50 -17.31 2.78 -15.17
C ALA A 50 -18.22 2.20 -16.26
N ASN A 51 -19.18 2.99 -16.77
CA ASN A 51 -20.22 2.56 -17.71
C ASN A 51 -20.99 1.32 -17.20
N VAL A 52 -21.50 1.44 -15.98
CA VAL A 52 -22.37 0.45 -15.34
C VAL A 52 -23.53 1.15 -14.62
N SER A 53 -24.58 0.39 -14.27
CA SER A 53 -25.65 0.93 -13.43
C SER A 53 -25.26 0.94 -11.94
N ALA A 54 -25.86 1.84 -11.15
CA ALA A 54 -25.68 1.85 -9.70
C ALA A 54 -26.07 0.51 -9.03
N PRO A 55 -27.18 -0.18 -9.40
CA PRO A 55 -27.46 -1.52 -8.93
C PRO A 55 -26.35 -2.54 -9.23
N THR A 56 -25.66 -2.43 -10.37
CA THR A 56 -24.50 -3.29 -10.69
C THR A 56 -23.35 -3.02 -9.72
N PHE A 57 -23.08 -1.75 -9.42
CA PHE A 57 -22.08 -1.39 -8.41
C PHE A 57 -22.41 -2.01 -7.04
N TYR A 58 -23.64 -1.82 -6.57
CA TYR A 58 -24.08 -2.37 -5.27
C TYR A 58 -24.01 -3.90 -5.23
N SER A 59 -24.36 -4.58 -6.31
CA SER A 59 -24.24 -6.03 -6.42
C SER A 59 -22.80 -6.55 -6.30
N ILE A 60 -21.82 -5.75 -6.76
CA ILE A 60 -20.40 -6.15 -6.80
C ILE A 60 -19.66 -5.77 -5.51
N TYR A 61 -19.86 -4.56 -5.02
CA TYR A 61 -19.09 -4.01 -3.90
C TYR A 61 -19.92 -3.72 -2.65
N GLY A 62 -21.22 -3.55 -2.78
CA GLY A 62 -22.14 -3.26 -1.68
C GLY A 62 -22.07 -1.84 -1.15
N SER A 63 -20.87 -1.20 -1.11
CA SER A 63 -20.70 0.18 -0.65
C SER A 63 -19.41 0.79 -1.18
N LYS A 64 -19.33 2.13 -1.15
CA LYS A 64 -18.11 2.90 -1.47
C LYS A 64 -16.94 2.52 -0.57
N ARG A 65 -17.22 2.29 0.71
CA ARG A 65 -16.23 1.83 1.69
C ARG A 65 -15.64 0.47 1.33
N ARG A 66 -16.49 -0.53 1.05
CA ARG A 66 -16.00 -1.88 0.66
C ARG A 66 -15.18 -1.84 -0.63
N LEU A 67 -15.53 -0.97 -1.55
CA LEU A 67 -14.72 -0.74 -2.75
C LEU A 67 -13.34 -0.19 -2.39
N LEU A 68 -13.24 0.83 -1.51
CA LEU A 68 -11.96 1.39 -1.06
C LEU A 68 -11.09 0.30 -0.38
N PHE A 69 -11.67 -0.51 0.51
CA PHE A 69 -10.96 -1.64 1.11
C PHE A 69 -10.45 -2.63 0.06
N ALA A 70 -11.27 -2.96 -0.94
CA ALA A 70 -10.86 -3.86 -2.01
C ALA A 70 -9.71 -3.27 -2.86
N LEU A 71 -9.65 -1.96 -3.04
CA LEU A 71 -8.53 -1.28 -3.70
C LEU A 71 -7.23 -1.38 -2.88
N LEU A 72 -7.32 -1.18 -1.57
CA LEU A 72 -6.17 -1.31 -0.65
C LEU A 72 -5.69 -2.77 -0.56
N ASP A 73 -6.61 -3.72 -0.45
CA ASP A 73 -6.28 -5.16 -0.44
C ASP A 73 -5.57 -5.58 -1.73
N ALA A 74 -5.96 -5.02 -2.89
CA ALA A 74 -5.29 -5.30 -4.16
C ALA A 74 -3.84 -4.80 -4.17
N VAL A 75 -3.59 -3.58 -3.65
CA VAL A 75 -2.22 -3.05 -3.52
C VAL A 75 -1.38 -3.88 -2.54
N ASP A 76 -1.94 -4.25 -1.40
CA ASP A 76 -1.26 -5.11 -0.42
C ASP A 76 -0.91 -6.49 -1.03
N ALA A 77 -1.79 -7.07 -1.84
CA ALA A 77 -1.54 -8.34 -2.53
C ALA A 77 -0.43 -8.24 -3.59
N GLU A 78 -0.35 -7.10 -4.30
CA GLU A 78 0.69 -6.84 -5.32
C GLU A 78 2.05 -6.50 -4.69
N ALA A 79 2.09 -6.05 -3.44
CA ALA A 79 3.30 -5.56 -2.77
C ALA A 79 4.32 -6.67 -2.44
N ASP A 80 3.97 -7.96 -2.56
CA ASP A 80 4.85 -9.10 -2.29
C ASP A 80 5.60 -9.03 -0.94
N VAL A 81 4.84 -8.79 0.13
CA VAL A 81 5.37 -8.73 1.51
C VAL A 81 6.10 -10.03 1.92
N ASP A 82 5.63 -11.18 1.44
CA ASP A 82 6.27 -12.45 1.77
C ASP A 82 7.61 -12.64 1.04
N GLY A 83 7.73 -12.16 -0.19
CA GLY A 83 9.01 -12.06 -0.89
C GLY A 83 10.00 -11.15 -0.16
N LEU A 84 9.55 -10.01 0.36
CA LEU A 84 10.38 -9.17 1.23
C LEU A 84 10.87 -9.92 2.47
N LYS A 85 9.97 -10.61 3.19
CA LYS A 85 10.36 -11.39 4.39
C LYS A 85 11.40 -12.47 4.06
N GLN A 86 11.26 -13.16 2.93
CA GLN A 86 12.23 -14.15 2.47
C GLN A 86 13.59 -13.51 2.15
N ALA A 87 13.59 -12.38 1.42
CA ALA A 87 14.81 -11.65 1.08
C ALA A 87 15.53 -11.11 2.33
N LEU A 88 14.78 -10.60 3.32
CA LEU A 88 15.35 -10.15 4.60
C LEU A 88 15.98 -11.31 5.39
N ARG A 89 15.36 -12.50 5.40
CA ARG A 89 15.94 -13.71 6.01
C ARG A 89 17.20 -14.17 5.30
N ALA A 90 17.21 -14.18 3.98
CA ALA A 90 18.37 -14.52 3.17
C ALA A 90 19.55 -13.56 3.40
N ALA A 91 19.26 -12.30 3.75
CA ALA A 91 20.26 -11.28 4.07
C ALA A 91 20.52 -11.14 5.59
N ALA A 92 20.21 -12.15 6.43
CA ALA A 92 20.29 -12.07 7.89
C ALA A 92 21.66 -11.62 8.43
N ASN A 93 22.75 -11.98 7.77
CA ASN A 93 24.12 -11.61 8.14
C ASN A 93 24.60 -10.27 7.54
N ASN A 94 23.72 -9.54 6.87
CA ASN A 94 24.06 -8.26 6.22
C ASN A 94 22.98 -7.20 6.50
N PRO A 95 23.03 -6.52 7.67
CA PRO A 95 22.06 -5.52 8.07
C PRO A 95 21.88 -4.36 7.07
N ARG A 96 22.97 -3.91 6.44
CA ARG A 96 22.90 -2.85 5.40
C ARG A 96 22.12 -3.36 4.18
N ARG A 97 22.33 -4.60 3.75
CA ARG A 97 21.54 -5.21 2.68
C ARG A 97 20.08 -5.35 3.04
N GLN A 98 19.77 -5.71 4.29
CA GLN A 98 18.38 -5.73 4.79
C GLN A 98 17.72 -4.35 4.72
N LEU A 99 18.42 -3.31 5.13
CA LEU A 99 17.92 -1.93 5.03
C LEU A 99 17.63 -1.55 3.57
N HIS A 100 18.55 -1.82 2.65
CA HIS A 100 18.34 -1.56 1.22
C HIS A 100 17.10 -2.28 0.67
N LEU A 101 16.94 -3.57 0.98
CA LEU A 101 15.79 -4.37 0.55
C LEU A 101 14.48 -3.78 1.08
N PHE A 102 14.47 -3.38 2.35
CA PHE A 102 13.32 -2.78 2.99
C PHE A 102 12.94 -1.43 2.36
N ILE A 103 13.92 -0.55 2.12
CA ILE A 103 13.66 0.77 1.53
C ILE A 103 13.22 0.64 0.07
N SER A 104 13.85 -0.25 -0.70
CA SER A 104 13.44 -0.52 -2.08
C SER A 104 11.99 -1.05 -2.16
N PHE A 105 11.62 -1.93 -1.23
CA PHE A 105 10.23 -2.36 -1.08
C PHE A 105 9.31 -1.18 -0.75
N THR A 106 9.66 -0.36 0.24
CA THR A 106 8.87 0.79 0.68
C THR A 106 8.64 1.79 -0.47
N ARG A 107 9.68 2.09 -1.25
CA ARG A 107 9.55 2.97 -2.43
C ARG A 107 8.57 2.39 -3.45
N ARG A 108 8.73 1.12 -3.85
CA ARG A 108 7.81 0.47 -4.82
C ARG A 108 6.37 0.42 -4.32
N PHE A 109 6.20 0.17 -3.02
CA PHE A 109 4.88 0.20 -2.40
C PHE A 109 4.23 1.58 -2.53
N TYR A 110 4.96 2.66 -2.23
CA TYR A 110 4.42 4.01 -2.35
C TYR A 110 4.20 4.45 -3.80
N GLU A 111 5.00 4.01 -4.75
CA GLU A 111 4.73 4.24 -6.18
C GLU A 111 3.36 3.69 -6.61
N GLN A 112 2.93 2.59 -6.02
CA GLN A 112 1.66 1.93 -6.35
C GLN A 112 0.48 2.42 -5.49
N ALA A 113 0.74 2.86 -4.26
CA ALA A 113 -0.27 3.07 -3.24
C ALA A 113 -0.48 4.53 -2.82
N SER A 114 0.42 5.45 -3.16
CA SER A 114 0.43 6.81 -2.59
C SER A 114 -0.89 7.56 -2.76
N ASP A 115 -1.53 7.45 -3.92
CA ASP A 115 -2.83 8.05 -4.20
C ASP A 115 -3.94 7.52 -3.27
N LEU A 116 -3.99 6.21 -3.02
CA LEU A 116 -4.96 5.60 -2.11
C LEU A 116 -4.66 5.92 -0.64
N ILE A 117 -3.38 5.98 -0.27
CA ILE A 117 -2.94 6.40 1.06
C ILE A 117 -3.36 7.84 1.31
N ASP A 118 -3.18 8.74 0.34
CA ASP A 118 -3.59 10.14 0.43
C ASP A 118 -5.12 10.28 0.52
N VAL A 119 -5.87 9.43 -0.18
CA VAL A 119 -7.34 9.34 -0.07
C VAL A 119 -7.77 8.97 1.35
N VAL A 120 -7.18 7.93 1.94
CA VAL A 120 -7.50 7.49 3.31
C VAL A 120 -7.14 8.57 4.32
N ARG A 121 -5.96 9.17 4.18
CA ARG A 121 -5.50 10.24 5.06
C ARG A 121 -6.37 11.49 4.96
N GLY A 122 -6.69 11.94 3.74
CA GLY A 122 -7.50 13.13 3.49
C GLY A 122 -8.95 13.00 3.98
N ALA A 123 -9.52 11.80 3.91
CA ALA A 123 -10.86 11.52 4.39
C ALA A 123 -10.95 11.32 5.91
N GLY A 124 -9.82 11.05 6.58
CA GLY A 124 -9.76 10.73 8.00
C GLY A 124 -10.27 11.81 8.96
N SER A 125 -10.38 13.07 8.53
CA SER A 125 -10.97 14.14 9.34
C SER A 125 -12.50 14.15 9.34
N SER A 126 -13.15 13.50 8.37
CA SER A 126 -14.60 13.52 8.17
C SER A 126 -15.29 12.17 8.35
N GLU A 127 -14.56 11.06 8.30
CA GLU A 127 -15.12 9.71 8.36
C GLU A 127 -14.35 8.84 9.38
N ALA A 128 -14.96 8.58 10.53
CA ALA A 128 -14.35 7.83 11.65
C ALA A 128 -13.75 6.48 11.23
N ASP A 129 -14.43 5.78 10.33
CA ASP A 129 -13.97 4.49 9.79
C ASP A 129 -12.63 4.56 9.05
N LEU A 130 -12.33 5.69 8.39
CA LEU A 130 -11.08 5.89 7.68
C LEU A 130 -9.95 6.34 8.62
N VAL A 131 -10.30 7.01 9.73
CA VAL A 131 -9.38 7.26 10.85
C VAL A 131 -8.85 5.94 11.41
N ASP A 132 -9.75 4.99 11.67
CA ASP A 132 -9.36 3.70 12.24
C ASP A 132 -8.56 2.86 11.25
N LEU A 133 -8.93 2.89 9.97
CA LEU A 133 -8.15 2.26 8.90
C LEU A 133 -6.73 2.82 8.80
N TRP A 134 -6.59 4.14 8.86
CA TRP A 134 -5.28 4.80 8.89
C TRP A 134 -4.44 4.34 10.08
N LYS A 135 -5.01 4.38 11.29
CA LYS A 135 -4.33 3.94 12.52
C LYS A 135 -3.90 2.48 12.44
N GLU A 136 -4.77 1.61 11.91
CA GLU A 136 -4.45 0.19 11.73
C GLU A 136 -3.30 -0.01 10.74
N GLY A 137 -3.29 0.72 9.63
CA GLY A 137 -2.20 0.71 8.65
C GLY A 137 -0.87 1.11 9.27
N GLU A 138 -0.84 2.21 10.04
CA GLU A 138 0.35 2.69 10.74
C GLU A 138 0.85 1.69 11.80
N GLN A 139 -0.05 1.08 12.55
CA GLN A 139 0.31 0.05 13.53
C GLN A 139 0.85 -1.22 12.86
N ARG A 140 0.27 -1.62 11.70
CA ARG A 140 0.76 -2.76 10.91
C ARG A 140 2.17 -2.49 10.41
N ARG A 141 2.45 -1.29 9.92
CA ARG A 141 3.76 -0.84 9.47
C ARG A 141 4.78 -0.89 10.61
N LEU A 142 4.45 -0.36 11.78
CA LEU A 142 5.30 -0.38 12.98
C LEU A 142 5.62 -1.82 13.42
N ARG A 143 4.59 -2.68 13.54
CA ARG A 143 4.77 -4.10 13.89
C ARG A 143 5.60 -4.86 12.85
N GLY A 144 5.49 -4.51 11.58
CA GLY A 144 6.25 -5.13 10.49
C GLY A 144 7.75 -4.80 10.55
N GLN A 145 8.11 -3.64 11.08
CA GLN A 145 9.50 -3.16 11.20
C GLN A 145 10.22 -3.69 12.44
N ALA A 146 9.51 -3.96 13.52
CA ALA A 146 10.11 -4.36 14.81
C ALA A 146 11.05 -5.58 14.71
N PRO A 147 10.74 -6.67 13.97
CA PRO A 147 11.62 -7.84 13.89
C PRO A 147 12.99 -7.55 13.29
N VAL A 148 13.10 -6.63 12.32
CA VAL A 148 14.39 -6.30 11.71
C VAL A 148 15.24 -5.48 12.67
N ILE A 149 14.65 -4.59 13.47
CA ILE A 149 15.36 -3.85 14.53
C ILE A 149 15.89 -4.79 15.59
N GLU A 150 15.10 -5.79 16.02
CA GLU A 150 15.58 -6.82 16.94
C GLU A 150 16.78 -7.60 16.39
N ALA A 151 16.75 -7.94 15.10
CA ALA A 151 17.87 -8.62 14.46
C ALA A 151 19.13 -7.74 14.43
N TRP A 152 19.00 -6.46 14.08
CA TRP A 152 20.13 -5.51 14.05
C TRP A 152 20.70 -5.23 15.44
N ALA A 153 19.85 -5.14 16.47
CA ALA A 153 20.29 -5.01 17.86
C ALA A 153 21.09 -6.23 18.31
N LYS A 154 20.61 -7.45 18.00
CA LYS A 154 21.34 -8.70 18.30
C LYS A 154 22.68 -8.79 17.57
N ALA A 155 22.76 -8.29 16.37
CA ALA A 155 24.01 -8.25 15.58
C ALA A 155 24.98 -7.15 16.08
N GLY A 156 24.58 -6.31 17.02
CA GLY A 156 25.42 -5.26 17.59
C GLY A 156 25.80 -4.14 16.61
N VAL A 157 25.03 -3.94 15.53
CA VAL A 157 25.35 -2.98 14.46
C VAL A 157 24.70 -1.61 14.65
N LEU A 158 23.78 -1.49 15.62
CA LEU A 158 23.09 -0.23 15.87
C LEU A 158 24.05 0.84 16.43
N ARG A 159 23.75 2.08 16.08
CA ARG A 159 24.49 3.25 16.56
C ARG A 159 24.43 3.33 18.09
N GLU A 160 25.56 3.65 18.69
CA GLU A 160 25.64 3.90 20.14
C GLU A 160 24.76 5.09 20.56
N GLY A 161 24.14 4.99 21.72
CA GLY A 161 23.25 6.01 22.26
C GLY A 161 21.79 5.94 21.80
N LEU A 162 21.46 5.06 20.83
CA LEU A 162 20.07 4.82 20.44
C LEU A 162 19.54 3.52 21.09
N SER A 163 18.42 3.63 21.79
CA SER A 163 17.67 2.44 22.20
C SER A 163 17.01 1.76 21.01
N LYS A 164 16.62 0.48 21.14
CA LYS A 164 15.86 -0.23 20.09
C LYS A 164 14.56 0.48 19.74
N GLN A 165 13.88 1.04 20.73
CA GLN A 165 12.64 1.79 20.50
C GLN A 165 12.91 3.06 19.69
N GLN A 166 13.91 3.85 20.04
CA GLN A 166 14.28 5.04 19.26
C GLN A 166 14.72 4.69 17.84
N THR A 167 15.45 3.59 17.67
CA THR A 167 15.82 3.09 16.33
C THR A 167 14.58 2.74 15.49
N LEU A 168 13.60 2.06 16.10
CA LEU A 168 12.33 1.73 15.46
C LEU A 168 11.55 3.02 15.09
N ASP A 169 11.46 3.97 16.01
CA ASP A 169 10.75 5.24 15.80
C ASP A 169 11.38 6.06 14.67
N VAL A 170 12.72 6.11 14.57
CA VAL A 170 13.43 6.77 13.48
C VAL A 170 13.16 6.06 12.15
N LEU A 171 13.26 4.73 12.10
CA LEU A 171 12.95 3.96 10.88
C LEU A 171 11.50 4.19 10.47
N TRP A 172 10.55 4.03 11.38
CA TRP A 172 9.13 4.23 11.14
C TRP A 172 8.81 5.64 10.63
N SER A 173 9.37 6.66 11.28
CA SER A 173 9.14 8.07 10.90
C SER A 173 9.68 8.37 9.50
N LEU A 174 10.95 8.02 9.22
CA LEU A 174 11.58 8.35 7.95
C LEU A 174 11.03 7.52 6.77
N THR A 175 10.59 6.29 7.01
CA THR A 175 9.93 5.47 6.00
C THR A 175 8.43 5.70 5.90
N GLY A 176 7.89 6.74 6.54
CA GLY A 176 6.47 7.08 6.48
C GLY A 176 6.03 7.63 5.12
N PRO A 177 4.74 7.51 4.79
CA PRO A 177 4.20 7.98 3.51
C PRO A 177 4.34 9.50 3.32
N ASP A 178 4.39 10.27 4.41
CA ASP A 178 4.53 11.73 4.33
C ASP A 178 5.86 12.15 3.72
N ASN A 179 6.97 11.49 4.05
CA ASN A 179 8.26 11.80 3.43
C ASN A 179 8.26 11.51 1.93
N TYR A 180 7.65 10.39 1.51
CA TYR A 180 7.51 10.09 0.09
C TYR A 180 6.67 11.15 -0.62
N ARG A 181 5.52 11.52 -0.07
CA ARG A 181 4.64 12.56 -0.61
C ARG A 181 5.37 13.90 -0.74
N LEU A 182 6.01 14.36 0.33
CA LEU A 182 6.69 15.65 0.35
C LEU A 182 7.83 15.72 -0.68
N LEU A 183 8.66 14.68 -0.78
CA LEU A 183 9.82 14.71 -1.66
C LEU A 183 9.47 14.31 -3.09
N VAL A 184 8.71 13.24 -3.29
CA VAL A 184 8.42 12.75 -4.65
C VAL A 184 7.24 13.49 -5.26
N ALA A 185 6.08 13.58 -4.56
CA ALA A 185 4.90 14.19 -5.16
C ALA A 185 4.98 15.74 -5.19
N GLU A 186 5.39 16.39 -4.10
CA GLU A 186 5.39 17.85 -4.02
C GLU A 186 6.70 18.48 -4.54
N ARG A 187 7.86 17.88 -4.20
CA ARG A 187 9.17 18.39 -4.62
C ARG A 187 9.69 17.79 -5.92
N GLN A 188 8.92 16.87 -6.52
CA GLN A 188 9.21 16.25 -7.82
C GLN A 188 10.55 15.51 -7.88
N TRP A 189 10.96 14.91 -6.77
CA TRP A 189 12.13 14.05 -6.77
C TRP A 189 11.84 12.77 -7.58
N ASP A 190 12.85 12.30 -8.28
CA ASP A 190 12.79 10.96 -8.86
C ASP A 190 12.70 9.91 -7.74
N PRO A 191 11.78 8.92 -7.84
CA PRO A 191 11.63 7.88 -6.82
C PRO A 191 12.94 7.13 -6.50
N SER A 192 13.84 6.96 -7.47
CA SER A 192 15.14 6.33 -7.24
C SER A 192 16.11 7.25 -6.48
N GLU A 193 16.01 8.56 -6.64
CA GLU A 193 16.77 9.52 -5.83
C GLU A 193 16.28 9.55 -4.38
N TYR A 194 14.95 9.50 -4.19
CA TYR A 194 14.36 9.33 -2.87
C TYR A 194 14.86 8.06 -2.18
N GLU A 195 14.86 6.91 -2.88
CA GLU A 195 15.37 5.63 -2.36
C GLU A 195 16.83 5.75 -1.91
N LYS A 196 17.70 6.33 -2.74
CA LYS A 196 19.13 6.53 -2.44
C LYS A 196 19.34 7.46 -1.23
N TRP A 197 18.62 8.58 -1.21
CA TRP A 197 18.68 9.53 -0.09
C TRP A 197 18.22 8.90 1.22
N LEU A 198 17.06 8.22 1.22
CA LEU A 198 16.52 7.59 2.41
C LEU A 198 17.42 6.47 2.94
N THR A 199 17.96 5.65 2.04
CA THR A 199 18.91 4.60 2.39
C THR A 199 20.14 5.18 3.08
N ARG A 200 20.78 6.17 2.45
CA ARG A 200 21.98 6.80 3.01
C ARG A 200 21.69 7.50 4.35
N SER A 201 20.58 8.20 4.47
CA SER A 201 20.17 8.86 5.71
C SER A 201 19.98 7.86 6.84
N LEU A 202 19.29 6.77 6.59
CA LEU A 202 19.04 5.74 7.60
C LEU A 202 20.30 4.95 7.94
N GLU A 203 21.19 4.69 6.99
CA GLU A 203 22.50 4.08 7.29
C GLU A 203 23.32 4.96 8.26
N LEU A 204 23.37 6.26 8.01
CA LEU A 204 24.07 7.21 8.87
C LEU A 204 23.42 7.38 10.24
N LEU A 205 22.12 7.30 10.33
CA LEU A 205 21.38 7.50 11.58
C LEU A 205 21.36 6.25 12.46
N LEU A 206 21.22 5.07 11.87
CA LEU A 206 20.92 3.84 12.61
C LEU A 206 22.13 2.94 12.84
N PHE A 207 23.16 2.98 11.98
CA PHE A 207 24.29 2.07 12.05
C PHE A 207 25.58 2.77 12.52
N ARG A 208 26.50 1.96 13.07
CA ARG A 208 27.87 2.39 13.40
C ARG A 208 28.68 2.65 12.15
#